data_4ff165ad859027d166882532090ad9e9
#
_entry.id   4ff165ad859027d166882532090ad9e9
#
_cell.length_a   1.000
_cell.length_b   1.000
_cell.length_c   1.000
_cell.angle_alpha   90.00
_cell.angle_beta   90.00
_cell.angle_gamma   90.00
#
_symmetry.space_group_name_H-M   'P 1'
#
loop_
_entity.id
_entity.type
_entity.pdbx_description
1 polymer ?
#
loop_
_entity_poly.entity_id
_entity_poly.type
_entity_poly.pdbx_seq_one_letter_code
_entity_poly.pdbx_strand_id
1 'polypeptide(L)'
;MIKLQDKNKIRLRKHARVRKKISGTAERPRLCVFRSAKHIYAQVIDDATGKTLTAASTLDEAVKGKLSYTGNKGAAHEVGKLIGTKAIEQGIKQVVFDRGGYLYHGRVKELADGAREAGLEF
;
A
#
# COMPACT_ATOMS: atom_id res chain seq x y z
N MET A 1 3.88 -21.79 30.52
CA MET A 1 4.69 -20.96 29.63
C MET A 1 3.77 -20.27 28.61
N ILE A 2 3.86 -18.98 28.53
CA ILE A 2 3.05 -18.21 27.57
C ILE A 2 3.74 -18.25 26.21
N LYS A 3 3.04 -18.77 25.20
CA LYS A 3 3.55 -18.71 23.83
C LYS A 3 3.27 -17.31 23.26
N LEU A 4 4.32 -16.66 22.78
CA LEU A 4 4.17 -15.42 22.02
C LEU A 4 3.53 -15.76 20.68
N GLN A 5 2.48 -15.02 20.32
CA GLN A 5 1.85 -15.19 19.01
C GLN A 5 2.75 -14.62 17.92
N ASP A 6 2.81 -15.32 16.80
CA ASP A 6 3.50 -14.84 15.61
C ASP A 6 2.76 -13.60 15.07
N LYS A 7 3.43 -12.47 15.05
CA LYS A 7 2.87 -11.21 14.57
C LYS A 7 2.41 -11.29 13.11
N ASN A 8 3.13 -12.04 12.29
CA ASN A 8 2.76 -12.21 10.89
C ASN A 8 1.46 -13.02 10.73
N LYS A 9 1.26 -14.06 11.55
CA LYS A 9 0.01 -14.83 11.55
C LYS A 9 -1.18 -13.97 11.95
N ILE A 10 -1.00 -13.09 12.93
CA ILE A 10 -2.04 -12.14 13.35
C ILE A 10 -2.38 -11.18 12.20
N ARG A 11 -1.36 -10.64 11.54
CA ARG A 11 -1.54 -9.76 10.39
C ARG A 11 -2.31 -10.45 9.26
N LEU A 12 -1.94 -11.68 8.93
CA LEU A 12 -2.60 -12.45 7.87
C LEU A 12 -4.08 -12.71 8.18
N ARG A 13 -4.43 -12.97 9.44
CA ARG A 13 -5.83 -13.09 9.86
C ARG A 13 -6.60 -11.79 9.67
N LYS A 14 -6.00 -10.67 10.05
CA LYS A 14 -6.62 -9.33 9.85
C LYS A 14 -6.76 -9.00 8.38
N HIS A 15 -5.75 -9.34 7.57
CA HIS A 15 -5.79 -9.14 6.13
C HIS A 15 -6.92 -9.98 5.50
N ALA A 16 -7.08 -11.23 5.92
CA ALA A 16 -8.16 -12.07 5.44
C ALA A 16 -9.55 -11.47 5.73
N ARG A 17 -9.72 -10.86 6.90
CA ARG A 17 -10.98 -10.17 7.25
C ARG A 17 -11.24 -8.97 6.36
N VAL A 18 -10.21 -8.16 6.10
CA VAL A 18 -10.32 -7.01 5.19
C VAL A 18 -10.66 -7.48 3.79
N ARG A 19 -9.99 -8.53 3.30
CA ARG A 19 -10.21 -9.07 1.97
C ARG A 19 -11.60 -9.66 1.74
N LYS A 20 -12.30 -10.07 2.79
CA LYS A 20 -13.71 -10.49 2.69
C LYS A 20 -14.63 -9.34 2.32
N LYS A 21 -14.25 -8.11 2.66
CA LYS A 21 -15.07 -6.91 2.46
C LYS A 21 -14.70 -6.13 1.21
N ILE A 22 -13.46 -6.28 0.72
CA ILE A 22 -12.95 -5.50 -0.40
C ILE A 22 -12.37 -6.39 -1.49
N SER A 23 -12.62 -6.01 -2.73
CA SER A 23 -12.07 -6.65 -3.92
C SER A 23 -11.88 -5.58 -4.99
N GLY A 24 -10.72 -5.60 -5.66
CA GLY A 24 -10.43 -4.66 -6.73
C GLY A 24 -10.99 -5.11 -8.06
N THR A 25 -11.45 -4.16 -8.86
CA THR A 25 -11.90 -4.38 -10.24
C THR A 25 -11.02 -3.55 -11.18
N ALA A 26 -11.19 -3.72 -12.50
CA ALA A 26 -10.45 -2.92 -13.48
C ALA A 26 -10.76 -1.42 -13.34
N GLU A 27 -12.01 -1.07 -13.00
CA GLU A 27 -12.44 0.33 -12.84
C GLU A 27 -12.02 0.90 -11.48
N ARG A 28 -11.97 0.06 -10.46
CA ARG A 28 -11.60 0.44 -9.11
C ARG A 28 -10.68 -0.61 -8.51
N PRO A 29 -9.39 -0.61 -8.93
CA PRO A 29 -8.43 -1.60 -8.46
C PRO A 29 -8.15 -1.48 -6.96
N ARG A 30 -7.55 -2.52 -6.41
CA ARG A 30 -7.18 -2.57 -5.00
C ARG A 30 -5.76 -2.02 -4.81
N LEU A 31 -5.63 -0.98 -4.00
CA LEU A 31 -4.34 -0.47 -3.55
C LEU A 31 -3.94 -1.22 -2.28
N CYS A 32 -3.00 -2.14 -2.42
CA CYS A 32 -2.53 -3.01 -1.33
C CYS A 32 -1.19 -2.53 -0.79
N VAL A 33 -1.04 -2.52 0.51
CA VAL A 33 0.17 -2.08 1.21
C VAL A 33 0.82 -3.27 1.91
N PHE A 34 2.12 -3.38 1.79
CA PHE A 34 2.96 -4.28 2.59
C PHE A 34 4.12 -3.50 3.19
N ARG A 35 4.41 -3.72 4.46
CA ARG A 35 5.53 -3.06 5.13
C ARG A 35 6.47 -4.07 5.77
N SER A 36 7.77 -3.75 5.76
CA SER A 36 8.78 -4.40 6.57
C SER A 36 9.38 -3.37 7.54
N ALA A 37 10.36 -3.77 8.34
CA ALA A 37 11.01 -2.86 9.29
C ALA A 37 11.63 -1.64 8.60
N LYS A 38 12.25 -1.82 7.45
CA LYS A 38 13.03 -0.78 6.74
C LYS A 38 12.36 -0.24 5.48
N HIS A 39 11.37 -0.94 4.94
CA HIS A 39 10.77 -0.60 3.65
C HIS A 39 9.25 -0.69 3.69
N ILE A 40 8.62 -0.01 2.74
CA ILE A 40 7.18 -0.10 2.52
C ILE A 40 6.92 -0.24 1.02
N TYR A 41 5.90 -0.99 0.66
CA TYR A 41 5.56 -1.36 -0.71
C TYR A 41 4.09 -1.12 -0.95
N ALA A 42 3.75 -0.70 -2.17
CA ALA A 42 2.37 -0.52 -2.60
C ALA A 42 2.17 -1.16 -3.96
N GLN A 43 1.02 -1.80 -4.16
CA GLN A 43 0.62 -2.40 -5.43
C GLN A 43 -0.82 -2.02 -5.74
N VAL A 44 -1.09 -1.73 -7.00
CA VAL A 44 -2.45 -1.53 -7.50
C VAL A 44 -2.80 -2.78 -8.29
N ILE A 45 -3.80 -3.52 -7.83
CA ILE A 45 -4.12 -4.87 -8.31
C ILE A 45 -5.56 -4.94 -8.83
N ASP A 46 -5.71 -5.50 -10.03
CA ASP A 46 -7.01 -5.89 -10.56
C ASP A 46 -7.29 -7.35 -10.16
N ASP A 47 -8.16 -7.54 -9.18
CA ASP A 47 -8.47 -8.88 -8.65
C ASP A 47 -9.28 -9.74 -9.63
N ALA A 48 -9.96 -9.13 -10.60
CA ALA A 48 -10.72 -9.88 -11.61
C ALA A 48 -9.80 -10.66 -12.55
N THR A 49 -8.63 -10.09 -12.87
CA THR A 49 -7.62 -10.74 -13.75
C THR A 49 -6.42 -11.27 -12.97
N GLY A 50 -6.28 -10.90 -11.69
CA GLY A 50 -5.13 -11.24 -10.87
C GLY A 50 -3.86 -10.50 -11.26
N LYS A 51 -3.95 -9.39 -12.00
CA LYS A 51 -2.78 -8.64 -12.47
C LYS A 51 -2.46 -7.46 -11.56
N THR A 52 -1.17 -7.27 -11.29
CA THR A 52 -0.66 -6.04 -10.69
C THR A 52 -0.50 -5.00 -11.80
N LEU A 53 -1.29 -3.93 -11.72
CA LEU A 53 -1.31 -2.88 -12.74
C LEU A 53 -0.13 -1.92 -12.60
N THR A 54 0.26 -1.60 -11.38
CA THR A 54 1.44 -0.79 -11.07
C THR A 54 1.90 -1.05 -9.65
N ALA A 55 3.15 -0.72 -9.36
CA ALA A 55 3.75 -0.90 -8.04
C ALA A 55 4.75 0.20 -7.74
N ALA A 56 4.94 0.50 -6.47
CA ALA A 56 5.95 1.43 -5.99
C ALA A 56 6.45 0.98 -4.61
N SER A 57 7.68 1.34 -4.29
CA SER A 57 8.26 1.00 -2.98
C SER A 57 9.37 1.98 -2.63
N THR A 58 9.82 1.91 -1.39
CA THR A 58 11.01 2.66 -0.93
C THR A 58 12.29 2.20 -1.62
N LEU A 59 12.26 1.06 -2.33
CA LEU A 59 13.39 0.57 -3.13
C LEU A 59 13.47 1.23 -4.51
N ASP A 60 12.41 1.90 -4.96
CA ASP A 60 12.41 2.63 -6.22
C ASP A 60 13.38 3.81 -6.15
N GLU A 61 14.15 4.03 -7.21
CA GLU A 61 15.13 5.12 -7.27
C GLU A 61 14.49 6.50 -7.07
N ALA A 62 13.28 6.70 -7.55
CA ALA A 62 12.54 7.95 -7.38
C ALA A 62 12.30 8.30 -5.91
N VAL A 63 12.21 7.30 -5.04
CA VAL A 63 12.02 7.47 -3.59
C VAL A 63 13.35 7.41 -2.86
N LYS A 64 14.15 6.38 -3.15
CA LYS A 64 15.42 6.09 -2.47
C LYS A 64 16.42 7.23 -2.54
N GLY A 65 16.51 7.91 -3.68
CA GLY A 65 17.45 9.03 -3.88
C GLY A 65 17.09 10.29 -3.11
N LYS A 66 15.87 10.42 -2.60
CA LYS A 66 15.40 11.61 -1.87
C LYS A 66 15.49 11.46 -0.36
N LEU A 67 15.75 10.25 0.15
CA LEU A 67 15.59 9.94 1.56
C LEU A 67 16.86 9.39 2.16
N SER A 68 17.18 9.86 3.36
CA SER A 68 18.30 9.33 4.17
C SER A 68 17.89 8.03 4.89
N TYR A 69 16.60 7.83 5.14
CA TYR A 69 16.06 6.64 5.82
C TYR A 69 14.72 6.25 5.23
N THR A 70 14.54 4.96 4.93
CA THR A 70 13.38 4.43 4.20
C THR A 70 12.30 3.80 5.09
N GLY A 71 12.54 3.66 6.38
CA GLY A 71 11.61 3.02 7.31
C GLY A 71 10.72 3.96 8.10
N ASN A 72 10.52 5.21 7.66
CA ASN A 72 9.75 6.20 8.40
C ASN A 72 8.48 6.66 7.64
N LYS A 73 7.69 7.53 8.29
CA LYS A 73 6.45 8.08 7.73
C LYS A 73 6.69 8.92 6.47
N GLY A 74 7.77 9.70 6.43
CA GLY A 74 8.12 10.50 5.26
C GLY A 74 8.39 9.65 4.04
N ALA A 75 9.09 8.53 4.21
CA ALA A 75 9.32 7.56 3.14
C ALA A 75 8.01 6.95 2.65
N ALA A 76 7.11 6.58 3.56
CA ALA A 76 5.80 6.04 3.22
C ALA A 76 4.96 7.05 2.43
N HIS A 77 5.00 8.32 2.81
CA HIS A 77 4.31 9.39 2.09
C HIS A 77 4.82 9.52 0.65
N GLU A 78 6.14 9.47 0.45
CA GLU A 78 6.75 9.52 -0.89
C GLU A 78 6.35 8.31 -1.75
N VAL A 79 6.29 7.11 -1.16
CA VAL A 79 5.79 5.91 -1.87
C VAL A 79 4.33 6.11 -2.27
N GLY A 80 3.51 6.68 -1.38
CA GLY A 80 2.12 7.01 -1.67
C GLY A 80 1.98 7.95 -2.86
N LYS A 81 2.76 9.03 -2.88
CA LYS A 81 2.80 9.95 -4.02
C LYS A 81 3.21 9.25 -5.32
N LEU A 82 4.21 8.40 -5.25
CA LEU A 82 4.71 7.69 -6.42
C LEU A 82 3.67 6.72 -6.97
N ILE A 83 3.05 5.89 -6.12
CA ILE A 83 2.02 4.95 -6.58
C ILE A 83 0.80 5.68 -7.13
N GLY A 84 0.41 6.79 -6.50
CA GLY A 84 -0.69 7.62 -6.97
C GLY A 84 -0.39 8.21 -8.34
N THR A 85 0.79 8.77 -8.54
CA THR A 85 1.22 9.33 -9.82
C THR A 85 1.24 8.25 -10.91
N LYS A 86 1.81 7.08 -10.64
CA LYS A 86 1.84 5.95 -11.58
C LYS A 86 0.44 5.48 -11.97
N ALA A 87 -0.47 5.41 -11.00
CA ALA A 87 -1.85 5.00 -11.25
C ALA A 87 -2.58 6.02 -12.14
N ILE A 88 -2.47 7.29 -11.83
CA ILE A 88 -3.08 8.37 -12.60
C ILE A 88 -2.56 8.35 -14.05
N GLU A 89 -1.28 8.15 -14.26
CA GLU A 89 -0.68 8.03 -15.60
C GLU A 89 -1.27 6.89 -16.41
N GLN A 90 -1.75 5.84 -15.75
CA GLN A 90 -2.42 4.71 -16.41
C GLN A 90 -3.94 4.90 -16.54
N GLY A 91 -4.46 6.06 -16.15
CA GLY A 91 -5.88 6.36 -16.21
C GLY A 91 -6.68 5.84 -15.02
N ILE A 92 -6.02 5.35 -13.97
CA ILE A 92 -6.68 4.88 -12.76
C ILE A 92 -6.91 6.07 -11.83
N LYS A 93 -8.17 6.39 -11.54
CA LYS A 93 -8.54 7.54 -10.70
C LYS A 93 -9.06 7.11 -9.32
N GLN A 94 -9.67 5.96 -9.24
CA GLN A 94 -10.30 5.43 -8.02
C GLN A 94 -9.69 4.09 -7.66
N VAL A 95 -9.48 3.86 -6.36
CA VAL A 95 -9.01 2.57 -5.85
C VAL A 95 -9.78 2.20 -4.59
N VAL A 96 -9.74 0.91 -4.23
CA VAL A 96 -10.18 0.42 -2.94
C VAL A 96 -8.92 0.22 -2.10
N PHE A 97 -8.86 0.84 -0.93
CA PHE A 97 -7.67 0.75 -0.08
C PHE A 97 -7.67 -0.55 0.73
N ASP A 98 -6.62 -1.35 0.56
CA ASP A 98 -6.37 -2.56 1.34
C ASP A 98 -5.15 -2.30 2.24
N ARG A 99 -5.39 -2.14 3.52
CA ARG A 99 -4.34 -1.88 4.51
C ARG A 99 -3.44 -3.09 4.80
N GLY A 100 -3.66 -4.23 4.14
CA GLY A 100 -2.80 -5.41 4.24
C GLY A 100 -2.81 -6.09 5.61
N GLY A 101 -3.85 -5.87 6.42
CA GLY A 101 -3.95 -6.40 7.78
C GLY A 101 -3.22 -5.56 8.83
N TYR A 102 -2.61 -4.44 8.43
CA TYR A 102 -1.99 -3.48 9.36
C TYR A 102 -3.03 -2.53 9.94
N LEU A 103 -2.70 -1.86 11.03
CA LEU A 103 -3.52 -0.76 11.52
C LEU A 103 -3.42 0.43 10.56
N TYR A 104 -4.53 1.14 10.36
CA TYR A 104 -4.55 2.38 9.59
C TYR A 104 -3.94 3.51 10.42
N HIS A 105 -2.62 3.46 10.58
CA HIS A 105 -1.86 4.35 11.44
C HIS A 105 -0.41 4.42 10.96
N GLY A 106 0.28 5.50 11.31
CA GLY A 106 1.70 5.67 11.02
C GLY A 106 2.01 5.59 9.53
N ARG A 107 2.93 4.71 9.15
CA ARG A 107 3.39 4.58 7.76
C ARG A 107 2.28 4.21 6.79
N VAL A 108 1.36 3.34 7.18
CA VAL A 108 0.24 2.93 6.31
C VAL A 108 -0.66 4.11 6.01
N LYS A 109 -1.00 4.91 7.02
CA LYS A 109 -1.81 6.13 6.86
C LYS A 109 -1.09 7.16 5.98
N GLU A 110 0.21 7.36 6.20
CA GLU A 110 1.01 8.30 5.41
C GLU A 110 1.08 7.91 3.94
N LEU A 111 1.19 6.62 3.64
CA LEU A 111 1.15 6.15 2.27
C LEU A 111 -0.21 6.47 1.64
N ALA A 112 -1.31 6.21 2.34
CA ALA A 112 -2.66 6.54 1.86
C ALA A 112 -2.81 8.05 1.62
N ASP A 113 -2.33 8.88 2.53
CA ASP A 113 -2.38 10.34 2.40
C ASP A 113 -1.58 10.82 1.18
N GLY A 114 -0.40 10.24 0.95
CA GLY A 114 0.42 10.54 -0.22
C GLY A 114 -0.27 10.17 -1.53
N ALA A 115 -0.92 9.03 -1.58
CA ALA A 115 -1.67 8.58 -2.76
C ALA A 115 -2.87 9.52 -3.04
N ARG A 116 -3.57 9.95 -2.00
CA ARG A 116 -4.66 10.93 -2.13
C ARG A 116 -4.15 12.29 -2.60
N GLU A 117 -3.01 12.73 -2.10
CA GLU A 117 -2.35 13.97 -2.51
C GLU A 117 -2.01 13.94 -4.00
N ALA A 118 -1.61 12.79 -4.53
CA ALA A 118 -1.31 12.61 -5.96
C ALA A 118 -2.56 12.57 -6.84
N GLY A 119 -3.76 12.46 -6.25
CA GLY A 119 -5.02 12.54 -6.97
C GLY A 119 -5.89 11.27 -6.94
N LEU A 120 -5.46 10.20 -6.27
CA LEU A 120 -6.29 9.01 -6.15
C LEU A 120 -7.48 9.25 -5.21
N GLU A 121 -8.62 8.71 -5.57
CA GLU A 121 -9.85 8.79 -4.78
C GLU A 121 -10.11 7.45 -4.06
N PHE A 122 -10.22 7.53 -2.78
CA PHE A 122 -10.63 6.40 -1.94
C PHE A 122 -10.93 6.83 -0.51
#